data_82ee385217c8e59d94c3abf6f6f50b11
#
_entry.id   82ee385217c8e59d94c3abf6f6f50b11
#
_cell.length_a   1.000
_cell.length_b   1.000
_cell.length_c   1.000
_cell.angle_alpha   90.00
_cell.angle_beta   90.00
_cell.angle_gamma   90.00
#
_symmetry.space_group_name_H-M   'P 1'
#
loop_
_entity.id
_entity.type
_entity.pdbx_description
1 polymer ?
#
loop_
_entity_poly.entity_id
_entity_poly.type
_entity_poly.pdbx_seq_one_letter_code
_entity_poly.pdbx_strand_id
1 'polypeptide(L)'
;MKNLSFRMGLVALLMGGLFSLFSSSAVAQDAAGTFKAKCAMCHGADGKGGKMGTRDFGSPEVKAETDAQLTEIITKGKGKMPSYDGKLKEAEIKDLVTYIRSLAK
;
A
#
# COMPACT_ATOMS: atom_id res chain seq x y z
N MET A 1 -59.20 -32.46 23.24
CA MET A 1 -58.35 -32.37 22.05
C MET A 1 -57.38 -31.22 22.26
N LYS A 2 -56.16 -31.56 22.41
CA LYS A 2 -55.15 -30.58 22.69
C LYS A 2 -54.45 -30.25 21.39
N ASN A 3 -54.69 -29.05 20.94
CA ASN A 3 -53.97 -28.48 19.80
C ASN A 3 -52.55 -28.11 20.23
N LEU A 4 -51.67 -28.99 19.93
CA LEU A 4 -50.26 -28.70 20.12
C LEU A 4 -49.82 -27.75 19.00
N SER A 5 -49.96 -26.47 19.25
CA SER A 5 -49.38 -25.48 18.37
C SER A 5 -47.86 -25.53 18.54
N PHE A 6 -47.26 -26.26 17.68
CA PHE A 6 -45.81 -26.25 17.53
C PHE A 6 -45.44 -24.92 16.93
N ARG A 7 -45.16 -23.96 17.77
CA ARG A 7 -44.50 -22.73 17.34
C ARG A 7 -43.07 -23.05 17.12
N MET A 8 -42.77 -23.44 15.89
CA MET A 8 -41.40 -23.37 15.42
C MET A 8 -40.96 -21.92 15.47
N GLY A 9 -40.25 -21.58 16.50
CA GLY A 9 -39.53 -20.33 16.54
C GLY A 9 -38.51 -20.35 15.41
N LEU A 10 -38.77 -19.51 14.44
CA LEU A 10 -37.83 -19.23 13.39
C LEU A 10 -36.63 -18.56 14.04
N VAL A 11 -35.61 -19.33 14.33
CA VAL A 11 -34.33 -18.77 14.69
C VAL A 11 -33.76 -18.26 13.39
N ALA A 12 -34.02 -17.00 13.13
CA ALA A 12 -33.30 -16.29 12.10
C ALA A 12 -31.85 -16.17 12.59
N LEU A 13 -31.03 -17.08 12.15
CA LEU A 13 -29.58 -16.92 12.21
C LEU A 13 -29.23 -15.78 11.27
N LEU A 14 -29.25 -14.58 11.82
CA LEU A 14 -28.58 -13.46 11.21
C LEU A 14 -27.09 -13.74 11.30
N MET A 15 -26.59 -14.49 10.35
CA MET A 15 -25.18 -14.49 10.02
C MET A 15 -24.92 -13.11 9.41
N GLY A 16 -24.81 -12.14 10.27
CA GLY A 16 -24.27 -10.86 9.88
C GLY A 16 -22.86 -11.12 9.38
N GLY A 17 -22.68 -11.07 8.07
CA GLY A 17 -21.38 -11.20 7.49
C GLY A 17 -20.50 -10.10 8.03
N LEU A 18 -19.60 -10.45 8.94
CA LEU A 18 -18.42 -9.67 9.21
C LEU A 18 -17.52 -9.80 7.98
N PHE A 19 -17.94 -9.19 6.90
CA PHE A 19 -17.12 -9.12 5.72
C PHE A 19 -16.16 -7.96 5.85
N SER A 20 -15.00 -8.27 6.41
CA SER A 20 -13.70 -7.96 5.83
C SER A 20 -13.47 -6.50 5.48
N LEU A 21 -13.16 -5.74 6.50
CA LEU A 21 -12.43 -4.49 6.38
C LEU A 21 -10.90 -4.73 6.41
N PHE A 22 -10.46 -5.96 6.11
CA PHE A 22 -9.05 -6.35 6.28
C PHE A 22 -8.19 -6.24 5.04
N SER A 23 -8.74 -5.94 3.86
CA SER A 23 -7.96 -5.93 2.63
C SER A 23 -7.01 -4.74 2.50
N SER A 24 -7.29 -3.61 3.15
CA SER A 24 -6.45 -2.41 3.03
C SER A 24 -5.15 -2.49 3.85
N SER A 25 -5.14 -3.16 4.99
CA SER A 25 -3.93 -3.29 5.81
C SER A 25 -2.91 -4.27 5.24
N ALA A 26 -3.35 -5.30 4.53
CA ALA A 26 -2.45 -6.24 3.84
C ALA A 26 -1.66 -5.55 2.73
N VAL A 27 -2.29 -4.66 1.95
CA VAL A 27 -1.67 -3.92 0.86
C VAL A 27 -0.62 -2.95 1.40
N ALA A 28 -0.90 -2.25 2.49
CA ALA A 28 0.05 -1.35 3.13
C ALA A 28 1.29 -2.10 3.67
N GLN A 29 1.12 -3.31 4.21
CA GLN A 29 2.22 -4.16 4.65
C GLN A 29 3.07 -4.65 3.48
N ASP A 30 2.44 -4.98 2.35
CA ASP A 30 3.13 -5.39 1.13
C ASP A 30 3.97 -4.24 0.56
N ALA A 31 3.48 -3.01 0.60
CA ALA A 31 4.23 -1.84 0.16
C ALA A 31 5.49 -1.63 1.00
N ALA A 32 5.40 -1.75 2.31
CA ALA A 32 6.54 -1.65 3.20
C ALA A 32 7.57 -2.77 2.92
N GLY A 33 7.11 -4.00 2.72
CA GLY A 33 7.97 -5.13 2.36
C GLY A 33 8.63 -4.95 0.99
N THR A 34 7.88 -4.51 0.01
CA THR A 34 8.39 -4.22 -1.34
C THR A 34 9.44 -3.11 -1.30
N PHE A 35 9.18 -2.04 -0.57
CA PHE A 35 10.14 -0.95 -0.39
C PHE A 35 11.44 -1.44 0.23
N LYS A 36 11.34 -2.20 1.30
CA LYS A 36 12.49 -2.76 2.00
C LYS A 36 13.33 -3.66 1.09
N ALA A 37 12.68 -4.48 0.28
CA ALA A 37 13.36 -5.43 -0.59
C ALA A 37 13.98 -4.80 -1.84
N LYS A 38 13.33 -3.77 -2.41
CA LYS A 38 13.67 -3.25 -3.74
C LYS A 38 14.18 -1.81 -3.75
N CYS A 39 13.84 -1.02 -2.78
CA CYS A 39 14.06 0.43 -2.78
C CYS A 39 15.04 0.90 -1.71
N ALA A 40 15.03 0.27 -0.55
CA ALA A 40 15.79 0.72 0.61
C ALA A 40 17.30 0.66 0.41
N MET A 41 17.80 -0.19 -0.47
CA MET A 41 19.23 -0.28 -0.75
C MET A 41 19.81 1.06 -1.21
N CYS A 42 19.06 1.82 -2.00
CA CYS A 42 19.47 3.14 -2.49
C CYS A 42 18.85 4.28 -1.70
N HIS A 43 17.56 4.16 -1.34
CA HIS A 43 16.83 5.24 -0.68
C HIS A 43 16.95 5.24 0.83
N GLY A 44 17.49 4.18 1.43
CA GLY A 44 17.50 4.00 2.88
C GLY A 44 16.16 3.49 3.40
N ALA A 45 16.20 2.74 4.50
CA ALA A 45 14.99 2.20 5.11
C ALA A 45 14.03 3.30 5.61
N ASP A 46 14.58 4.45 5.94
CA ASP A 46 13.85 5.64 6.41
C ASP A 46 13.53 6.65 5.29
N GLY A 47 13.97 6.37 4.06
CA GLY A 47 13.73 7.25 2.92
C GLY A 47 14.58 8.51 2.88
N LYS A 48 15.60 8.62 3.72
CA LYS A 48 16.47 9.81 3.74
C LYS A 48 17.47 9.87 2.60
N GLY A 49 17.62 8.79 1.87
CA GLY A 49 18.47 8.76 0.69
C GLY A 49 19.95 8.81 1.03
N GLY A 50 20.72 9.50 0.20
CA GLY A 50 22.15 9.73 0.37
C GLY A 50 23.05 8.73 -0.31
N LYS A 51 22.57 7.56 -0.67
CA LYS A 51 23.32 6.58 -1.45
C LYS A 51 23.00 6.75 -2.92
N MET A 52 24.00 6.65 -3.78
CA MET A 52 23.86 6.70 -5.24
C MET A 52 23.13 7.97 -5.74
N GLY A 53 23.24 9.08 -5.02
CA GLY A 53 22.61 10.34 -5.41
C GLY A 53 21.09 10.40 -5.20
N THR A 54 20.52 9.49 -4.40
CA THR A 54 19.10 9.48 -4.10
C THR A 54 18.71 10.66 -3.21
N ARG A 55 17.51 11.18 -3.47
CA ARG A 55 16.97 12.31 -2.72
C ARG A 55 16.31 11.84 -1.42
N ASP A 56 16.32 12.71 -0.42
CA ASP A 56 15.53 12.53 0.79
C ASP A 56 14.05 12.75 0.45
N PHE A 57 13.19 11.80 0.80
CA PHE A 57 11.75 11.94 0.57
C PHE A 57 11.14 13.09 1.37
N GLY A 58 11.75 13.47 2.47
CA GLY A 58 11.34 14.62 3.27
C GLY A 58 11.83 15.96 2.73
N SER A 59 12.62 15.98 1.66
CA SER A 59 13.10 17.24 1.07
C SER A 59 11.95 18.05 0.48
N PRO A 60 12.05 19.40 0.46
CA PRO A 60 11.02 20.23 -0.15
C PRO A 60 10.75 19.88 -1.62
N GLU A 61 11.77 19.48 -2.35
CA GLU A 61 11.66 19.10 -3.77
C GLU A 61 10.77 17.89 -3.96
N VAL A 62 10.98 16.83 -3.17
CA VAL A 62 10.18 15.61 -3.26
C VAL A 62 8.77 15.85 -2.75
N LYS A 63 8.61 16.61 -1.67
CA LYS A 63 7.29 16.97 -1.14
C LYS A 63 6.46 17.77 -2.13
N ALA A 64 7.10 18.55 -2.98
CA ALA A 64 6.42 19.34 -4.02
C ALA A 64 6.01 18.51 -5.23
N GLU A 65 6.58 17.34 -5.43
CA GLU A 65 6.19 16.45 -6.52
C GLU A 65 4.81 15.84 -6.25
N THR A 66 4.01 15.71 -7.30
CA THR A 66 2.68 15.10 -7.21
C THR A 66 2.80 13.58 -7.10
N ASP A 67 1.76 12.93 -6.61
CA ASP A 67 1.71 11.47 -6.59
C ASP A 67 1.82 10.88 -8.00
N ALA A 68 1.24 11.54 -9.00
CA ALA A 68 1.37 11.13 -10.39
C ALA A 68 2.83 11.20 -10.87
N GLN A 69 3.57 12.23 -10.49
CA GLN A 69 4.99 12.37 -10.84
C GLN A 69 5.83 11.28 -10.16
N LEU A 70 5.60 11.01 -8.89
CA LEU A 70 6.28 9.93 -8.18
C LEU A 70 5.96 8.55 -8.78
N THR A 71 4.69 8.34 -9.15
CA THR A 71 4.26 7.11 -9.83
C THR A 71 5.00 6.93 -11.15
N GLU A 72 5.13 8.00 -11.93
CA GLU A 72 5.85 7.97 -13.21
C GLU A 72 7.32 7.64 -13.02
N ILE A 73 7.98 8.24 -12.02
CA ILE A 73 9.39 7.97 -11.72
C ILE A 73 9.60 6.50 -11.36
N ILE A 74 8.74 5.92 -10.55
CA ILE A 74 8.84 4.50 -10.19
C ILE A 74 8.58 3.62 -11.40
N THR A 75 7.57 3.94 -12.19
CA THR A 75 7.18 3.16 -13.37
C THR A 75 8.27 3.17 -14.42
N LYS A 76 8.75 4.34 -14.78
CA LYS A 76 9.68 4.52 -15.89
C LYS A 76 11.17 4.52 -15.49
N GLY A 77 11.44 4.73 -14.22
CA GLY A 77 12.79 4.95 -13.73
C GLY A 77 13.28 6.36 -14.03
N LYS A 78 14.40 6.71 -13.44
CA LYS A 78 15.06 8.01 -13.67
C LYS A 78 16.53 7.91 -13.30
N GLY A 79 17.41 8.24 -14.23
CA GLY A 79 18.86 8.16 -13.98
C GLY A 79 19.28 6.73 -13.63
N LYS A 80 19.87 6.56 -12.46
CA LYS A 80 20.29 5.23 -11.97
C LYS A 80 19.15 4.40 -11.38
N MET A 81 18.00 5.00 -11.16
CA MET A 81 16.83 4.29 -10.66
C MET A 81 16.23 3.44 -11.79
N PRO A 82 16.09 2.12 -11.59
CA PRO A 82 15.55 1.25 -12.62
C PRO A 82 14.04 1.46 -12.79
N SER A 83 13.54 1.07 -13.96
CA SER A 83 12.11 1.03 -14.25
C SER A 83 11.48 -0.20 -13.57
N TYR A 84 10.31 0.00 -12.99
CA TYR A 84 9.50 -1.08 -12.42
C TYR A 84 8.27 -1.42 -13.26
N ASP A 85 8.19 -0.85 -14.46
CA ASP A 85 7.14 -1.22 -15.43
C ASP A 85 7.23 -2.71 -15.74
N GLY A 86 6.10 -3.40 -15.64
CA GLY A 86 6.04 -4.86 -15.82
C GLY A 86 6.58 -5.68 -14.65
N LYS A 87 7.27 -5.07 -13.68
CA LYS A 87 7.79 -5.74 -12.49
C LYS A 87 6.87 -5.57 -11.28
N LEU A 88 6.21 -4.44 -11.20
CA LEU A 88 5.22 -4.12 -10.18
C LEU A 88 3.92 -3.74 -10.87
N LYS A 89 2.82 -4.13 -10.26
CA LYS A 89 1.48 -3.74 -10.74
C LYS A 89 1.24 -2.27 -10.43
N GLU A 90 0.37 -1.63 -11.20
CA GLU A 90 0.00 -0.24 -10.99
C GLU A 90 -0.49 0.02 -9.57
N ALA A 91 -1.32 -0.87 -9.03
CA ALA A 91 -1.80 -0.76 -7.65
C ALA A 91 -0.67 -0.85 -6.63
N GLU A 92 0.32 -1.70 -6.85
CA GLU A 92 1.51 -1.81 -5.99
C GLU A 92 2.34 -0.53 -6.02
N ILE A 93 2.49 0.08 -7.18
CA ILE A 93 3.22 1.35 -7.33
C ILE A 93 2.49 2.48 -6.60
N LYS A 94 1.16 2.55 -6.71
CA LYS A 94 0.36 3.52 -5.95
C LYS A 94 0.53 3.37 -4.44
N ASP A 95 0.55 2.16 -3.95
CA ASP A 95 0.76 1.87 -2.55
C ASP A 95 2.17 2.24 -2.10
N LEU A 96 3.16 2.03 -2.97
CA LEU A 96 4.53 2.49 -2.72
C LEU A 96 4.60 4.01 -2.59
N VAL A 97 3.91 4.76 -3.42
CA VAL A 97 3.86 6.22 -3.32
C VAL A 97 3.28 6.65 -1.97
N THR A 98 2.21 6.02 -1.53
CA THR A 98 1.62 6.27 -0.20
C THR A 98 2.62 5.96 0.91
N TYR A 99 3.32 4.85 0.81
CA TYR A 99 4.34 4.46 1.79
C TYR A 99 5.50 5.46 1.82
N ILE A 100 6.00 5.87 0.65
CA ILE A 100 7.06 6.88 0.51
C ILE A 100 6.65 8.19 1.19
N ARG A 101 5.42 8.64 0.99
CA ARG A 101 4.89 9.84 1.67
C ARG A 101 4.87 9.67 3.19
N SER A 102 4.61 8.47 3.68
CA SER A 102 4.61 8.19 5.11
C SER A 102 6.01 8.28 5.73
N LEU A 103 7.05 8.04 4.96
CA LEU A 103 8.44 8.19 5.40
C LEU A 103 8.92 9.64 5.42
N ALA A 104 8.23 10.52 4.71
CA ALA A 104 8.59 11.93 4.53
C ALA A 104 8.13 12.81 5.72
N LYS A 105 8.43 12.44 6.90
CA LYS A 105 8.04 13.17 8.11
C LYS A 105 9.13 14.10 8.60
#